data_1ad7c30738d7e7b76e1511f04f6c43ef
#
_entry.id   1ad7c30738d7e7b76e1511f04f6c43ef
#
_cell.length_a   1.000
_cell.length_b   1.000
_cell.length_c   1.000
_cell.angle_alpha   90.00
_cell.angle_beta   90.00
_cell.angle_gamma   90.00
#
_symmetry.space_group_name_H-M   'P 1'
#
loop_
_entity.id
_entity.type
_entity.pdbx_description
1 polymer ?
#
loop_
_entity_poly.entity_id
_entity_poly.type
_entity_poly.pdbx_seq_one_letter_code
_entity_poly.pdbx_strand_id
1 'polypeptide(L)'
;MSDSALRDLAALGVAVSYDNIGRELILSGRLAKMIREDSIAGETANPIIYEKAVSTTDAYDAEITELARAGLSPEQIVMELWAHDVQMACDVFRPVYEATNHVDGYVSLELPPQLAHDAQGTIAAARAVRLRVDRPNLALKIPSTPESFMAIEECVFEGVNVNATVIFSPKTYEQVIQAYRRGLERRVAAGLSLDLTSFASVFMSRYDAPVDDVLIRRIRASTDPTEIATLKSVMGRVSIASAWLIVRLFRAFFDAPEFATLRAAGAHVQRPLWAGVVARNSRYGDVKYMEALAIPGTAITASDAPVDGFRIHGIPLPAEDDGSADVVFDTCRTLGIDVDQIALDMEESVVLAFMDAFNQLVTGVARKAVLTPVEA
;
A
#
# COMPACT_ATOMS: atom_id res chain seq x y z
N MET A 1 5.14 17.87 25.97
CA MET A 1 4.86 17.30 24.64
C MET A 1 4.64 15.82 24.88
N SER A 2 3.52 15.23 24.57
CA SER A 2 3.37 13.77 24.64
C SER A 2 4.29 13.21 23.58
N ASP A 3 5.30 12.44 23.99
CA ASP A 3 6.18 11.76 23.07
C ASP A 3 5.35 10.65 22.41
N SER A 4 4.95 10.86 21.17
CA SER A 4 4.26 9.84 20.38
C SER A 4 5.30 8.83 19.90
N ALA A 5 5.11 7.53 20.21
CA ALA A 5 5.98 6.48 19.72
C ALA A 5 6.08 6.44 18.17
N LEU A 6 5.10 7.00 17.46
CA LEU A 6 5.13 7.18 16.01
C LEU A 6 6.17 8.22 15.56
N ARG A 7 6.41 9.27 16.35
CA ARG A 7 7.50 10.22 16.09
C ARG A 7 8.87 9.59 16.26
N ASP A 8 9.01 8.76 17.28
CA ASP A 8 10.26 8.02 17.52
C ASP A 8 10.51 7.04 16.37
N LEU A 9 9.45 6.38 15.86
CA LEU A 9 9.54 5.51 14.68
C LEU A 9 9.97 6.31 13.43
N ALA A 10 9.41 7.50 13.23
CA ALA A 10 9.84 8.39 12.14
C ALA A 10 11.30 8.84 12.30
N ALA A 11 11.76 9.10 13.54
CA ALA A 11 13.15 9.45 13.83
C ALA A 11 14.13 8.31 13.53
N LEU A 12 13.69 7.06 13.53
CA LEU A 12 14.46 5.90 13.06
C LEU A 12 14.59 5.84 11.53
N GLY A 13 13.93 6.73 10.79
CA GLY A 13 13.90 6.70 9.32
C GLY A 13 12.84 5.76 8.74
N VAL A 14 11.78 5.46 9.49
CA VAL A 14 10.62 4.68 9.06
C VAL A 14 9.46 5.64 8.85
N ALA A 15 9.04 5.84 7.60
CA ALA A 15 7.88 6.68 7.31
C ALA A 15 6.58 5.97 7.65
N VAL A 16 5.66 6.62 8.36
CA VAL A 16 4.34 6.06 8.64
C VAL A 16 3.31 6.78 7.80
N SER A 17 2.62 6.04 6.92
CA SER A 17 1.46 6.50 6.17
C SER A 17 0.18 6.06 6.86
N TYR A 18 -0.86 6.88 6.73
CA TYR A 18 -2.18 6.53 7.24
C TYR A 18 -3.00 5.81 6.17
N ASP A 19 -3.43 4.58 6.46
CA ASP A 19 -4.22 3.75 5.54
C ASP A 19 -5.72 4.01 5.74
N ASN A 20 -6.13 5.20 5.37
CA ASN A 20 -7.52 5.67 5.39
C ASN A 20 -7.62 6.94 4.54
N ILE A 21 -8.77 7.19 3.94
CA ILE A 21 -9.12 8.42 3.27
C ILE A 21 -10.62 8.67 3.43
N GLY A 22 -11.00 9.93 3.49
CA GLY A 22 -12.40 10.32 3.52
C GLY A 22 -12.55 11.79 3.80
N ARG A 23 -13.63 12.34 3.30
CA ARG A 23 -13.95 13.77 3.37
C ARG A 23 -13.94 14.31 4.79
N GLU A 24 -14.58 13.60 5.72
CA GLU A 24 -14.64 14.01 7.13
C GLU A 24 -13.25 14.01 7.79
N LEU A 25 -12.40 13.03 7.50
CA LEU A 25 -11.05 12.96 8.00
C LEU A 25 -10.26 14.23 7.65
N ILE A 26 -10.40 14.68 6.40
CA ILE A 26 -9.68 15.83 5.86
C ILE A 26 -10.29 17.14 6.41
N LEU A 27 -11.60 17.33 6.25
CA LEU A 27 -12.28 18.59 6.58
C LEU A 27 -12.34 18.84 8.09
N SER A 28 -12.38 17.82 8.94
CA SER A 28 -12.29 17.99 10.40
C SER A 28 -10.93 18.47 10.90
N GLY A 29 -9.92 18.45 10.05
CA GLY A 29 -8.52 18.74 10.42
C GLY A 29 -7.82 17.60 11.17
N ARG A 30 -8.44 16.42 11.32
CA ARG A 30 -7.84 15.26 11.98
C ARG A 30 -6.58 14.80 11.26
N LEU A 31 -6.60 14.74 9.93
CA LEU A 31 -5.42 14.40 9.14
C LEU A 31 -4.25 15.36 9.40
N ALA A 32 -4.50 16.66 9.34
CA ALA A 32 -3.49 17.68 9.64
C ALA A 32 -2.96 17.61 11.08
N LYS A 33 -3.82 17.20 12.04
CA LYS A 33 -3.40 16.95 13.43
C LYS A 33 -2.45 15.77 13.52
N MET A 34 -2.75 14.64 12.88
CA MET A 34 -1.91 13.44 12.88
C MET A 34 -0.53 13.71 12.25
N ILE A 35 -0.47 14.50 11.19
CA ILE A 35 0.80 14.96 10.59
C ILE A 35 1.64 15.70 11.63
N ARG A 36 1.05 16.65 12.34
CA ARG A 36 1.78 17.50 13.32
C ARG A 36 2.17 16.74 14.59
N GLU A 37 1.30 15.87 15.10
CA GLU A 37 1.45 15.25 16.41
C GLU A 37 2.13 13.88 16.35
N ASP A 38 1.94 13.13 15.25
CA ASP A 38 2.41 11.77 15.10
C ASP A 38 3.44 11.58 13.98
N SER A 39 3.81 12.65 13.27
CA SER A 39 4.71 12.60 12.10
C SER A 39 4.19 11.68 10.99
N ILE A 40 2.87 11.62 10.78
CA ILE A 40 2.33 10.89 9.64
C ILE A 40 2.88 11.50 8.34
N ALA A 41 3.49 10.64 7.52
CA ALA A 41 4.32 11.04 6.40
C ALA A 41 3.64 10.85 5.02
N GLY A 42 2.45 10.26 4.97
CA GLY A 42 1.70 10.04 3.75
C GLY A 42 0.34 9.41 4.02
N GLU A 43 -0.39 9.14 2.96
CA GLU A 43 -1.72 8.53 3.01
C GLU A 43 -1.87 7.49 1.92
N THR A 44 -2.53 6.39 2.24
CA THR A 44 -2.91 5.37 1.28
C THR A 44 -4.39 5.02 1.44
N ALA A 45 -5.01 4.62 0.33
CA ALA A 45 -6.36 4.10 0.33
C ALA A 45 -6.45 2.89 -0.60
N ASN A 46 -7.59 2.21 -0.56
CA ASN A 46 -7.96 1.16 -1.47
C ASN A 46 -9.49 1.13 -1.61
N PRO A 47 -10.07 0.38 -2.57
CA PRO A 47 -11.51 0.37 -2.79
C PRO A 47 -12.33 0.00 -1.56
N ILE A 48 -11.86 -0.89 -0.68
CA ILE A 48 -12.57 -1.30 0.54
C ILE A 48 -12.67 -0.12 1.54
N ILE A 49 -11.57 0.62 1.70
CA ILE A 49 -11.52 1.79 2.57
C ILE A 49 -12.44 2.88 2.02
N TYR A 50 -12.35 3.14 0.72
CA TYR A 50 -13.10 4.23 0.10
C TYR A 50 -14.61 3.92 0.01
N GLU A 51 -14.98 2.66 -0.27
CA GLU A 51 -16.37 2.22 -0.18
C GLU A 51 -16.96 2.54 1.20
N LYS A 52 -16.26 2.17 2.26
CA LYS A 52 -16.68 2.45 3.62
C LYS A 52 -16.80 3.97 3.89
N ALA A 53 -15.83 4.77 3.44
CA ALA A 53 -15.84 6.21 3.64
C ALA A 53 -17.07 6.87 2.99
N VAL A 54 -17.45 6.44 1.77
CA VAL A 54 -18.58 7.01 1.04
C VAL A 54 -19.94 6.48 1.52
N SER A 55 -19.99 5.19 1.92
CA SER A 55 -21.24 4.52 2.29
C SER A 55 -21.74 4.87 3.70
N THR A 56 -20.84 5.25 4.62
CA THR A 56 -21.17 5.46 6.04
C THR A 56 -21.46 6.91 6.43
N THR A 57 -21.40 7.86 5.48
CA THR A 57 -21.63 9.28 5.75
C THR A 57 -22.50 9.92 4.65
N ASP A 58 -23.10 11.06 4.96
CA ASP A 58 -23.82 11.92 4.01
C ASP A 58 -22.92 13.03 3.41
N ALA A 59 -21.66 13.11 3.81
CA ALA A 59 -20.71 14.13 3.37
C ALA A 59 -20.48 14.18 1.84
N TYR A 60 -20.88 13.13 1.14
CA TYR A 60 -20.74 13.01 -0.33
C TYR A 60 -22.06 13.26 -1.08
N ASP A 61 -23.21 13.30 -0.39
CA ASP A 61 -24.52 13.25 -1.04
C ASP A 61 -24.80 14.46 -1.94
N ALA A 62 -24.39 15.64 -1.52
CA ALA A 62 -24.54 16.87 -2.31
C ALA A 62 -23.74 16.79 -3.63
N GLU A 63 -22.48 16.36 -3.57
CA GLU A 63 -21.61 16.25 -4.75
C GLU A 63 -22.07 15.12 -5.66
N ILE A 64 -22.48 13.98 -5.13
CA ILE A 64 -23.09 12.88 -5.90
C ILE A 64 -24.28 13.40 -6.71
N THR A 65 -25.14 14.18 -6.05
CA THR A 65 -26.32 14.77 -6.69
C THR A 65 -25.94 15.74 -7.82
N GLU A 66 -24.96 16.60 -7.60
CA GLU A 66 -24.47 17.56 -8.59
C GLU A 66 -23.88 16.84 -9.81
N LEU A 67 -23.00 15.87 -9.59
CA LEU A 67 -22.37 15.10 -10.67
C LEU A 67 -23.37 14.24 -11.44
N ALA A 68 -24.36 13.65 -10.76
CA ALA A 68 -25.45 12.93 -11.41
C ALA A 68 -26.32 13.84 -12.29
N ARG A 69 -26.64 15.07 -11.83
CA ARG A 69 -27.35 16.08 -12.63
C ARG A 69 -26.53 16.55 -13.85
N ALA A 70 -25.21 16.54 -13.73
CA ALA A 70 -24.31 16.81 -14.84
C ALA A 70 -24.22 15.65 -15.86
N GLY A 71 -24.89 14.52 -15.60
CA GLY A 71 -25.00 13.39 -16.51
C GLY A 71 -23.85 12.37 -16.41
N LEU A 72 -23.06 12.39 -15.33
CA LEU A 72 -21.99 11.42 -15.14
C LEU A 72 -22.57 10.04 -14.75
N SER A 73 -21.93 8.98 -15.23
CA SER A 73 -22.23 7.61 -14.76
C SER A 73 -21.80 7.42 -13.31
N PRO A 74 -22.37 6.44 -12.59
CA PRO A 74 -21.94 6.12 -11.21
C PRO A 74 -20.46 5.86 -11.07
N GLU A 75 -19.82 5.18 -12.02
CA GLU A 75 -18.38 4.94 -12.05
C GLU A 75 -17.60 6.25 -12.19
N GLN A 76 -18.05 7.14 -13.08
CA GLN A 76 -17.44 8.46 -13.24
C GLN A 76 -17.57 9.28 -11.97
N ILE A 77 -18.75 9.25 -11.32
CA ILE A 77 -18.96 9.93 -10.05
C ILE A 77 -18.00 9.41 -8.98
N VAL A 78 -17.84 8.10 -8.83
CA VAL A 78 -16.86 7.50 -7.90
C VAL A 78 -15.45 8.03 -8.14
N MET A 79 -15.02 8.08 -9.39
CA MET A 79 -13.67 8.56 -9.73
C MET A 79 -13.51 10.06 -9.47
N GLU A 80 -14.53 10.87 -9.70
CA GLU A 80 -14.52 12.31 -9.39
C GLU A 80 -14.44 12.57 -7.88
N LEU A 81 -15.27 11.88 -7.09
CA LEU A 81 -15.25 11.97 -5.62
C LEU A 81 -13.88 11.59 -5.06
N TRP A 82 -13.32 10.47 -5.54
CA TRP A 82 -12.01 10.00 -5.08
C TRP A 82 -10.88 10.95 -5.48
N ALA A 83 -10.91 11.44 -6.71
CA ALA A 83 -9.93 12.43 -7.17
C ALA A 83 -9.99 13.72 -6.34
N HIS A 84 -11.19 14.18 -5.99
CA HIS A 84 -11.37 15.38 -5.15
C HIS A 84 -10.84 15.17 -3.72
N ASP A 85 -11.16 14.05 -3.08
CA ASP A 85 -10.63 13.76 -1.74
C ASP A 85 -9.09 13.65 -1.76
N VAL A 86 -8.54 13.00 -2.79
CA VAL A 86 -7.08 12.89 -2.97
C VAL A 86 -6.43 14.25 -3.23
N GLN A 87 -7.07 15.14 -3.99
CA GLN A 87 -6.58 16.52 -4.16
C GLN A 87 -6.47 17.23 -2.81
N MET A 88 -7.54 17.18 -2.01
CA MET A 88 -7.55 17.80 -0.67
C MET A 88 -6.49 17.19 0.24
N ALA A 89 -6.35 15.87 0.26
CA ALA A 89 -5.33 15.18 1.05
C ALA A 89 -3.91 15.56 0.58
N CYS A 90 -3.66 15.60 -0.73
CA CYS A 90 -2.39 16.08 -1.30
C CYS A 90 -2.04 17.50 -0.85
N ASP A 91 -3.04 18.39 -0.80
CA ASP A 91 -2.84 19.76 -0.33
C ASP A 91 -2.48 19.82 1.17
N VAL A 92 -3.10 18.95 2.00
CA VAL A 92 -2.75 18.82 3.42
C VAL A 92 -1.35 18.26 3.63
N PHE A 93 -0.90 17.32 2.79
CA PHE A 93 0.45 16.75 2.84
C PHE A 93 1.52 17.58 2.12
N ARG A 94 1.15 18.63 1.39
CA ARG A 94 2.09 19.46 0.62
C ARG A 94 3.25 19.99 1.44
N PRO A 95 3.07 20.50 2.68
CA PRO A 95 4.18 20.93 3.51
C PRO A 95 5.18 19.82 3.86
N VAL A 96 4.71 18.58 4.07
CA VAL A 96 5.58 17.41 4.31
C VAL A 96 6.39 17.09 3.05
N TYR A 97 5.72 17.06 1.89
CA TYR A 97 6.35 16.81 0.60
C TYR A 97 7.50 17.78 0.31
N GLU A 98 7.26 19.07 0.52
CA GLU A 98 8.27 20.12 0.30
C GLU A 98 9.40 20.08 1.34
N ALA A 99 9.06 19.89 2.63
CA ALA A 99 10.05 19.85 3.72
C ALA A 99 10.99 18.64 3.66
N THR A 100 10.53 17.53 3.04
CA THR A 100 11.33 16.30 2.88
C THR A 100 12.05 16.21 1.54
N ASN A 101 12.08 17.28 0.74
CA ASN A 101 12.61 17.27 -0.63
C ASN A 101 12.03 16.12 -1.47
N HIS A 102 10.71 16.01 -1.48
CA HIS A 102 9.94 15.03 -2.25
C HIS A 102 10.16 13.55 -1.85
N VAL A 103 10.65 13.29 -0.63
CA VAL A 103 10.81 11.92 -0.12
C VAL A 103 9.53 11.39 0.48
N ASP A 104 8.77 12.21 1.21
CA ASP A 104 7.51 11.89 1.88
C ASP A 104 6.38 12.84 1.44
N GLY A 105 5.22 12.75 2.07
CA GLY A 105 4.07 13.61 1.79
C GLY A 105 3.21 13.16 0.62
N TYR A 106 3.31 11.90 0.21
CA TYR A 106 2.52 11.35 -0.89
C TYR A 106 1.16 10.83 -0.46
N VAL A 107 0.19 11.01 -1.34
CA VAL A 107 -1.14 10.41 -1.24
C VAL A 107 -1.32 9.42 -2.36
N SER A 108 -1.66 8.17 -2.03
CA SER A 108 -1.81 7.09 -3.01
C SER A 108 -3.27 6.85 -3.36
N LEU A 109 -3.64 7.04 -4.63
CA LEU A 109 -4.93 6.69 -5.21
C LEU A 109 -4.82 5.38 -5.99
N GLU A 110 -5.67 4.40 -5.70
CA GLU A 110 -5.72 3.14 -6.43
C GLU A 110 -6.54 3.29 -7.71
N LEU A 111 -5.97 2.82 -8.83
CA LEU A 111 -6.70 2.78 -10.11
C LEU A 111 -7.83 1.73 -10.04
N PRO A 112 -8.86 1.84 -10.91
CA PRO A 112 -9.96 0.88 -10.91
C PRO A 112 -9.45 -0.57 -10.98
N PRO A 113 -9.79 -1.42 -10.00
CA PRO A 113 -9.23 -2.76 -9.88
C PRO A 113 -9.62 -3.70 -11.03
N GLN A 114 -10.67 -3.36 -11.80
CA GLN A 114 -11.06 -4.05 -13.02
C GLN A 114 -9.95 -4.02 -14.10
N LEU A 115 -9.01 -3.07 -13.99
CA LEU A 115 -7.89 -2.91 -14.91
C LEU A 115 -6.66 -3.73 -14.51
N ALA A 116 -6.71 -4.50 -13.42
CA ALA A 116 -5.57 -5.24 -12.88
C ALA A 116 -4.88 -6.16 -13.91
N HIS A 117 -5.62 -6.68 -14.88
CA HIS A 117 -5.11 -7.54 -15.97
C HIS A 117 -5.16 -6.84 -17.35
N ASP A 118 -5.38 -5.52 -17.39
CA ASP A 118 -5.39 -4.72 -18.61
C ASP A 118 -4.34 -3.61 -18.54
N ALA A 119 -3.16 -3.87 -19.09
CA ALA A 119 -2.06 -2.93 -19.09
C ALA A 119 -2.39 -1.62 -19.82
N GLN A 120 -3.07 -1.67 -20.95
CA GLN A 120 -3.39 -0.47 -21.73
C GLN A 120 -4.49 0.36 -21.05
N GLY A 121 -5.51 -0.30 -20.50
CA GLY A 121 -6.52 0.34 -19.67
C GLY A 121 -5.92 1.02 -18.45
N THR A 122 -4.98 0.35 -17.75
CA THR A 122 -4.26 0.89 -16.60
C THR A 122 -3.46 2.15 -16.97
N ILE A 123 -2.72 2.15 -18.09
CA ILE A 123 -1.97 3.32 -18.57
C ILE A 123 -2.92 4.47 -18.90
N ALA A 124 -4.02 4.19 -19.62
CA ALA A 124 -5.00 5.21 -19.96
C ALA A 124 -5.65 5.83 -18.71
N ALA A 125 -6.05 5.01 -17.74
CA ALA A 125 -6.60 5.45 -16.46
C ALA A 125 -5.58 6.27 -15.65
N ALA A 126 -4.32 5.86 -15.62
CA ALA A 126 -3.24 6.59 -14.94
C ALA A 126 -3.07 8.00 -15.48
N ARG A 127 -3.07 8.16 -16.81
CA ARG A 127 -3.02 9.47 -17.49
C ARG A 127 -4.20 10.35 -17.11
N ALA A 128 -5.41 9.79 -17.15
CA ALA A 128 -6.64 10.53 -16.84
C ALA A 128 -6.67 10.98 -15.38
N VAL A 129 -6.35 10.09 -14.43
CA VAL A 129 -6.35 10.41 -13.00
C VAL A 129 -5.26 11.43 -12.67
N ARG A 130 -4.06 11.28 -13.24
CA ARG A 130 -2.98 12.27 -13.05
C ARG A 130 -3.39 13.67 -13.47
N LEU A 131 -4.02 13.81 -14.64
CA LEU A 131 -4.52 15.10 -15.13
C LEU A 131 -5.65 15.63 -14.24
N ARG A 132 -6.52 14.75 -13.75
CA ARG A 132 -7.68 15.15 -12.93
C ARG A 132 -7.26 15.60 -11.53
N VAL A 133 -6.34 14.89 -10.90
CA VAL A 133 -5.85 15.23 -9.55
C VAL A 133 -4.88 16.43 -9.61
N ASP A 134 -4.00 16.50 -10.58
CA ASP A 134 -3.05 17.60 -10.82
C ASP A 134 -2.29 18.02 -9.54
N ARG A 135 -1.69 17.05 -8.85
CA ARG A 135 -0.85 17.28 -7.67
C ARG A 135 0.47 16.52 -7.79
N PRO A 136 1.64 17.14 -7.50
CA PRO A 136 2.94 16.50 -7.68
C PRO A 136 3.19 15.37 -6.66
N ASN A 137 2.53 15.42 -5.52
CA ASN A 137 2.60 14.40 -4.48
C ASN A 137 1.49 13.34 -4.57
N LEU A 138 0.85 13.21 -5.74
CA LEU A 138 0.03 12.06 -6.07
C LEU A 138 0.91 10.87 -6.41
N ALA A 139 0.60 9.69 -5.85
CA ALA A 139 1.12 8.40 -6.31
C ALA A 139 -0.05 7.52 -6.76
N LEU A 140 0.08 6.86 -7.91
CA LEU A 140 -0.96 5.97 -8.42
C LEU A 140 -0.67 4.53 -8.00
N LYS A 141 -1.64 3.89 -7.31
CA LYS A 141 -1.54 2.48 -6.93
C LYS A 141 -1.95 1.60 -8.10
N ILE A 142 -1.05 0.67 -8.44
CA ILE A 142 -1.21 -0.29 -9.54
C ILE A 142 -0.94 -1.68 -8.97
N PRO A 143 -1.86 -2.66 -9.08
CA PRO A 143 -1.64 -4.04 -8.65
C PRO A 143 -0.46 -4.68 -9.39
N SER A 144 0.30 -5.54 -8.71
CA SER A 144 1.52 -6.15 -9.26
C SER A 144 1.22 -7.47 -9.99
N THR A 145 0.23 -7.44 -10.89
CA THR A 145 -0.08 -8.56 -11.80
C THR A 145 0.94 -8.64 -12.93
N PRO A 146 1.09 -9.79 -13.61
CA PRO A 146 2.01 -9.92 -14.74
C PRO A 146 1.79 -8.88 -15.84
N GLU A 147 0.53 -8.55 -16.17
CA GLU A 147 0.16 -7.55 -17.16
C GLU A 147 0.52 -6.14 -16.71
N SER A 148 0.41 -5.86 -15.43
CA SER A 148 0.65 -4.54 -14.86
C SER A 148 2.13 -4.16 -14.79
N PHE A 149 3.08 -5.09 -14.89
CA PHE A 149 4.51 -4.72 -14.93
C PHE A 149 4.84 -3.82 -16.12
N MET A 150 4.19 -4.05 -17.28
CA MET A 150 4.32 -3.16 -18.43
C MET A 150 3.68 -1.79 -18.16
N ALA A 151 2.53 -1.75 -17.49
CA ALA A 151 1.88 -0.50 -17.13
C ALA A 151 2.70 0.32 -16.11
N ILE A 152 3.31 -0.34 -15.10
CA ILE A 152 4.21 0.29 -14.13
C ILE A 152 5.41 0.93 -14.86
N GLU A 153 6.07 0.19 -15.76
CA GLU A 153 7.19 0.70 -16.55
C GLU A 153 6.78 1.94 -17.37
N GLU A 154 5.64 1.88 -18.08
CA GLU A 154 5.17 2.99 -18.90
C GLU A 154 4.80 4.21 -18.05
N CYS A 155 4.06 4.01 -16.94
CA CYS A 155 3.72 5.08 -16.02
C CYS A 155 4.97 5.78 -15.44
N VAL A 156 5.98 5.00 -15.04
CA VAL A 156 7.26 5.55 -14.59
C VAL A 156 7.94 6.33 -15.73
N PHE A 157 7.98 5.79 -16.95
CA PHE A 157 8.52 6.51 -18.10
C PHE A 157 7.79 7.83 -18.34
N GLU A 158 6.49 7.90 -18.17
CA GLU A 158 5.69 9.13 -18.30
C GLU A 158 5.83 10.11 -17.11
N GLY A 159 6.59 9.75 -16.08
CA GLY A 159 6.82 10.59 -14.90
C GLY A 159 5.66 10.58 -13.91
N VAL A 160 4.98 9.44 -13.80
CA VAL A 160 3.98 9.17 -12.78
C VAL A 160 4.66 8.57 -11.55
N ASN A 161 4.40 9.10 -10.36
CA ASN A 161 4.78 8.42 -9.12
C ASN A 161 3.90 7.16 -8.98
N VAL A 162 4.53 6.00 -8.85
CA VAL A 162 3.84 4.71 -8.80
C VAL A 162 3.97 4.07 -7.42
N ASN A 163 2.85 3.64 -6.87
CA ASN A 163 2.81 2.72 -5.73
C ASN A 163 2.38 1.33 -6.25
N ALA A 164 3.36 0.49 -6.60
CA ALA A 164 3.07 -0.89 -6.96
C ALA A 164 2.52 -1.62 -5.73
N THR A 165 1.36 -2.26 -5.86
CA THR A 165 0.62 -2.80 -4.70
C THR A 165 0.24 -4.27 -4.89
N VAL A 166 -0.32 -4.88 -3.84
CA VAL A 166 -0.72 -6.30 -3.83
C VAL A 166 0.50 -7.23 -3.98
N ILE A 167 1.60 -6.88 -3.36
CA ILE A 167 2.83 -7.68 -3.34
C ILE A 167 2.82 -8.57 -2.10
N PHE A 168 3.09 -9.89 -2.27
CA PHE A 168 3.19 -10.84 -1.17
C PHE A 168 4.55 -11.55 -1.12
N SER A 169 5.22 -11.66 -2.26
CA SER A 169 6.43 -12.48 -2.37
C SER A 169 7.66 -11.66 -2.80
N PRO A 170 8.88 -12.11 -2.43
CA PRO A 170 10.12 -11.56 -2.98
C PRO A 170 10.19 -11.63 -4.50
N LYS A 171 9.60 -12.68 -5.10
CA LYS A 171 9.58 -12.89 -6.55
C LYS A 171 8.76 -11.82 -7.27
N THR A 172 7.56 -11.49 -6.76
CA THR A 172 6.73 -10.41 -7.31
C THR A 172 7.43 -9.06 -7.13
N TYR A 173 8.04 -8.83 -5.95
CA TYR A 173 8.81 -7.61 -5.70
C TYR A 173 9.96 -7.42 -6.68
N GLU A 174 10.70 -8.49 -7.02
CA GLU A 174 11.78 -8.43 -8.01
C GLU A 174 11.28 -7.97 -9.39
N GLN A 175 10.11 -8.44 -9.84
CA GLN A 175 9.53 -7.98 -11.11
C GLN A 175 9.15 -6.50 -11.06
N VAL A 176 8.64 -6.05 -9.93
CA VAL A 176 8.23 -4.64 -9.70
C VAL A 176 9.46 -3.71 -9.75
N ILE A 177 10.55 -4.03 -9.06
CA ILE A 177 11.76 -3.18 -9.10
C ILE A 177 12.41 -3.16 -10.48
N GLN A 178 12.32 -4.26 -11.25
CA GLN A 178 12.81 -4.30 -12.63
C GLN A 178 11.94 -3.41 -13.55
N ALA A 179 10.61 -3.41 -13.39
CA ALA A 179 9.72 -2.53 -14.14
C ALA A 179 10.03 -1.04 -13.84
N TYR A 180 10.22 -0.70 -12.56
CA TYR A 180 10.63 0.63 -12.15
C TYR A 180 11.95 1.06 -12.79
N ARG A 181 12.99 0.18 -12.73
CA ARG A 181 14.28 0.46 -13.34
C ARG A 181 14.17 0.73 -14.84
N ARG A 182 13.47 -0.14 -15.59
CA ARG A 182 13.32 0.04 -17.04
C ARG A 182 12.63 1.36 -17.37
N GLY A 183 11.62 1.76 -16.60
CA GLY A 183 10.99 3.08 -16.75
C GLY A 183 11.97 4.23 -16.56
N LEU A 184 12.83 4.18 -15.53
CA LEU A 184 13.89 5.16 -15.29
C LEU A 184 14.94 5.19 -16.40
N GLU A 185 15.43 4.02 -16.86
CA GLU A 185 16.38 3.91 -17.96
C GLU A 185 15.84 4.54 -19.26
N ARG A 186 14.57 4.33 -19.57
CA ARG A 186 13.90 4.97 -20.69
C ARG A 186 13.82 6.49 -20.54
N ARG A 187 13.61 7.00 -19.32
CA ARG A 187 13.64 8.45 -19.04
C ARG A 187 15.02 9.03 -19.27
N VAL A 188 16.06 8.36 -18.81
CA VAL A 188 17.46 8.77 -19.09
C VAL A 188 17.71 8.86 -20.58
N ALA A 189 17.34 7.82 -21.34
CA ALA A 189 17.51 7.78 -22.78
C ALA A 189 16.74 8.89 -23.51
N ALA A 190 15.61 9.34 -22.94
CA ALA A 190 14.80 10.43 -23.46
C ALA A 190 15.18 11.82 -22.94
N GLY A 191 16.19 11.95 -22.05
CA GLY A 191 16.62 13.21 -21.44
C GLY A 191 15.57 13.81 -20.48
N LEU A 192 14.71 12.98 -19.88
CA LEU A 192 13.66 13.39 -18.95
C LEU A 192 14.16 13.36 -17.50
N SER A 193 13.58 14.21 -16.65
CA SER A 193 13.88 14.24 -15.20
C SER A 193 13.61 12.90 -14.54
N LEU A 194 14.45 12.49 -13.59
CA LEU A 194 14.26 11.31 -12.76
C LEU A 194 13.68 11.64 -11.37
N ASP A 195 13.31 12.89 -11.13
CA ASP A 195 12.64 13.32 -9.90
C ASP A 195 11.20 12.81 -9.87
N LEU A 196 11.06 11.57 -9.50
CA LEU A 196 9.80 10.88 -9.25
C LEU A 196 10.00 9.80 -8.19
N THR A 197 8.96 9.56 -7.40
CA THR A 197 8.98 8.58 -6.31
C THR A 197 8.24 7.31 -6.71
N SER A 198 8.67 6.20 -6.13
CA SER A 198 7.93 4.94 -6.21
C SER A 198 7.91 4.22 -4.87
N PHE A 199 6.81 3.50 -4.64
CA PHE A 199 6.62 2.61 -3.50
C PHE A 199 6.29 1.21 -3.99
N ALA A 200 6.60 0.22 -3.14
CA ALA A 200 6.20 -1.16 -3.33
C ALA A 200 5.43 -1.61 -2.08
N SER A 201 4.09 -1.65 -2.16
CA SER A 201 3.21 -2.02 -1.05
C SER A 201 3.14 -3.53 -0.89
N VAL A 202 3.78 -4.02 0.16
CA VAL A 202 3.87 -5.45 0.50
C VAL A 202 2.89 -5.77 1.63
N PHE A 203 2.04 -6.79 1.42
CA PHE A 203 0.96 -7.13 2.34
C PHE A 203 1.40 -8.16 3.37
N MET A 204 1.19 -7.86 4.66
CA MET A 204 1.67 -8.65 5.79
C MET A 204 0.64 -9.66 6.28
N SER A 205 -0.32 -9.25 7.07
CA SER A 205 -1.21 -10.16 7.80
C SER A 205 -2.07 -11.05 6.90
N ARG A 206 -2.36 -10.59 5.68
CA ARG A 206 -3.09 -11.39 4.67
C ARG A 206 -2.28 -12.58 4.17
N TYR A 207 -0.96 -12.52 4.25
CA TYR A 207 -0.09 -13.63 3.88
C TYR A 207 0.06 -14.64 5.01
N ASP A 208 0.25 -14.19 6.25
CA ASP A 208 0.33 -15.10 7.40
C ASP A 208 -0.97 -15.90 7.61
N ALA A 209 -2.14 -15.30 7.39
CA ALA A 209 -3.41 -15.91 7.73
C ALA A 209 -3.65 -17.28 7.06
N PRO A 210 -3.57 -17.45 5.73
CA PRO A 210 -3.78 -18.76 5.09
C PRO A 210 -2.68 -19.78 5.45
N VAL A 211 -1.43 -19.33 5.65
CA VAL A 211 -0.37 -20.22 6.11
C VAL A 211 -0.66 -20.72 7.52
N ASP A 212 -1.04 -19.84 8.44
CA ASP A 212 -1.43 -20.20 9.80
C ASP A 212 -2.61 -21.17 9.83
N ASP A 213 -3.59 -21.03 8.94
CA ASP A 213 -4.72 -21.94 8.83
C ASP A 213 -4.28 -23.35 8.41
N VAL A 214 -3.31 -23.47 7.51
CA VAL A 214 -2.70 -24.77 7.15
C VAL A 214 -1.98 -25.37 8.35
N LEU A 215 -1.15 -24.57 9.04
CA LEU A 215 -0.39 -25.00 10.20
C LEU A 215 -1.30 -25.44 11.35
N ILE A 216 -2.34 -24.68 11.67
CA ILE A 216 -3.31 -25.00 12.72
C ILE A 216 -4.03 -26.31 12.45
N ARG A 217 -4.47 -26.56 11.19
CA ARG A 217 -5.10 -27.84 10.82
C ARG A 217 -4.16 -29.01 11.04
N ARG A 218 -2.89 -28.88 10.63
CA ARG A 218 -1.88 -29.93 10.81
C ARG A 218 -1.53 -30.17 12.27
N ILE A 219 -1.35 -29.10 13.08
CA ILE A 219 -1.11 -29.21 14.53
C ILE A 219 -2.23 -29.98 15.23
N ARG A 220 -3.50 -29.73 14.84
CA ARG A 220 -4.65 -30.45 15.41
C ARG A 220 -4.73 -31.91 15.01
N ALA A 221 -4.20 -32.27 13.85
CA ALA A 221 -4.21 -33.64 13.31
C ALA A 221 -3.01 -34.47 13.76
N SER A 222 -1.90 -33.85 14.15
CA SER A 222 -0.66 -34.53 14.52
C SER A 222 -0.65 -34.92 16.00
N THR A 223 -0.07 -36.12 16.29
CA THR A 223 0.25 -36.58 17.63
C THR A 223 1.77 -36.59 17.88
N ASP A 224 2.58 -36.23 16.86
CA ASP A 224 4.04 -36.16 16.98
C ASP A 224 4.46 -34.82 17.59
N PRO A 225 5.07 -34.79 18.78
CA PRO A 225 5.52 -33.56 19.43
C PRO A 225 6.57 -32.81 18.60
N THR A 226 7.41 -33.51 17.84
CA THR A 226 8.46 -32.92 17.00
C THR A 226 7.85 -32.20 15.82
N GLU A 227 6.90 -32.85 15.13
CA GLU A 227 6.16 -32.20 14.04
C GLU A 227 5.40 -30.96 14.54
N ILE A 228 4.67 -31.08 15.67
CA ILE A 228 3.94 -29.98 16.29
C ILE A 228 4.88 -28.81 16.64
N ALA A 229 6.05 -29.08 17.17
CA ALA A 229 7.04 -28.03 17.48
C ALA A 229 7.53 -27.33 16.20
N THR A 230 7.82 -28.09 15.13
CA THR A 230 8.23 -27.55 13.83
C THR A 230 7.14 -26.69 13.22
N LEU A 231 5.89 -27.16 13.20
CA LEU A 231 4.75 -26.39 12.69
C LEU A 231 4.57 -25.05 13.46
N LYS A 232 4.71 -25.10 14.78
CA LYS A 232 4.63 -23.89 15.63
C LYS A 232 5.76 -22.90 15.40
N SER A 233 6.95 -23.36 15.00
CA SER A 233 8.12 -22.49 14.82
C SER A 233 8.01 -21.51 13.67
N VAL A 234 7.13 -21.76 12.69
CA VAL A 234 6.90 -20.88 11.51
C VAL A 234 5.60 -20.10 11.58
N MET A 235 4.77 -20.36 12.59
CA MET A 235 3.46 -19.74 12.76
C MET A 235 3.58 -18.21 12.91
N GLY A 236 2.87 -17.43 12.05
CA GLY A 236 2.88 -15.97 12.07
C GLY A 236 4.23 -15.35 11.72
N ARG A 237 5.09 -16.06 11.00
CA ARG A 237 6.44 -15.61 10.68
C ARG A 237 6.72 -15.48 9.19
N VAL A 238 5.85 -16.03 8.34
CA VAL A 238 6.11 -16.11 6.90
C VAL A 238 6.11 -14.72 6.25
N SER A 239 5.18 -13.86 6.61
CA SER A 239 5.14 -12.50 6.05
C SER A 239 6.33 -11.64 6.49
N ILE A 240 6.75 -11.74 7.77
CA ILE A 240 7.93 -11.03 8.27
C ILE A 240 9.19 -11.59 7.61
N ALA A 241 9.31 -12.90 7.45
CA ALA A 241 10.40 -13.52 6.71
C ALA A 241 10.43 -13.06 5.24
N SER A 242 9.26 -13.02 4.56
CA SER A 242 9.14 -12.45 3.20
C SER A 242 9.61 -11.00 3.15
N ALA A 243 9.21 -10.18 4.13
CA ALA A 243 9.65 -8.79 4.21
C ALA A 243 11.18 -8.66 4.31
N TRP A 244 11.83 -9.48 5.13
CA TRP A 244 13.29 -9.47 5.23
C TRP A 244 13.99 -9.92 3.95
N LEU A 245 13.46 -10.92 3.23
CA LEU A 245 13.96 -11.30 1.91
C LEU A 245 13.80 -10.14 0.92
N ILE A 246 12.68 -9.43 0.95
CA ILE A 246 12.44 -8.23 0.14
C ILE A 246 13.43 -7.12 0.51
N VAL A 247 13.72 -6.88 1.79
CA VAL A 247 14.71 -5.88 2.23
C VAL A 247 16.12 -6.23 1.72
N ARG A 248 16.49 -7.50 1.71
CA ARG A 248 17.77 -7.94 1.13
C ARG A 248 17.83 -7.66 -0.38
N LEU A 249 16.76 -7.98 -1.12
CA LEU A 249 16.65 -7.64 -2.55
C LEU A 249 16.68 -6.12 -2.77
N PHE A 250 15.94 -5.34 -1.96
CA PHE A 250 15.95 -3.89 -2.00
C PHE A 250 17.37 -3.33 -1.86
N ARG A 251 18.09 -3.74 -0.82
CA ARG A 251 19.46 -3.29 -0.58
C ARG A 251 20.40 -3.74 -1.70
N ALA A 252 20.34 -5.01 -2.09
CA ALA A 252 21.18 -5.55 -3.15
C ALA A 252 20.97 -4.80 -4.49
N PHE A 253 19.75 -4.40 -4.80
CA PHE A 253 19.41 -3.71 -6.04
C PHE A 253 19.76 -2.22 -6.00
N PHE A 254 19.31 -1.52 -4.95
CA PHE A 254 19.45 -0.07 -4.90
C PHE A 254 20.82 0.39 -4.41
N ASP A 255 21.61 -0.45 -3.74
CA ASP A 255 23.00 -0.17 -3.39
C ASP A 255 24.00 -0.63 -4.47
N ALA A 256 23.53 -1.30 -5.52
CA ALA A 256 24.37 -1.75 -6.62
C ALA A 256 24.95 -0.58 -7.44
N PRO A 257 26.19 -0.75 -8.02
CA PRO A 257 26.81 0.26 -8.87
C PRO A 257 25.94 0.67 -10.07
N GLU A 258 25.14 -0.25 -10.59
CA GLU A 258 24.23 -0.02 -11.72
C GLU A 258 23.16 1.02 -11.37
N PHE A 259 22.61 0.96 -10.16
CA PHE A 259 21.63 1.97 -9.69
C PHE A 259 22.32 3.27 -9.26
N ALA A 260 23.59 3.24 -8.89
CA ALA A 260 24.33 4.46 -8.52
C ALA A 260 24.37 5.48 -9.67
N THR A 261 24.42 5.04 -10.92
CA THR A 261 24.35 5.91 -12.11
C THR A 261 22.98 6.61 -12.21
N LEU A 262 21.88 5.87 -12.01
CA LEU A 262 20.53 6.46 -12.00
C LEU A 262 20.34 7.43 -10.83
N ARG A 263 20.84 7.06 -9.65
CA ARG A 263 20.84 7.92 -8.45
C ARG A 263 21.59 9.23 -8.68
N ALA A 264 22.78 9.18 -9.29
CA ALA A 264 23.57 10.36 -9.64
C ALA A 264 22.84 11.26 -10.64
N ALA A 265 21.95 10.69 -11.47
CA ALA A 265 21.09 11.42 -12.39
C ALA A 265 19.77 11.91 -11.74
N GLY A 266 19.59 11.72 -10.42
CA GLY A 266 18.43 12.20 -9.65
C GLY A 266 17.34 11.16 -9.38
N ALA A 267 17.56 9.87 -9.66
CA ALA A 267 16.56 8.84 -9.37
C ALA A 267 16.46 8.55 -7.87
N HIS A 268 15.23 8.39 -7.40
CA HIS A 268 14.94 7.89 -6.06
C HIS A 268 14.84 6.37 -6.04
N VAL A 269 14.98 5.76 -4.86
CA VAL A 269 14.71 4.33 -4.68
C VAL A 269 13.22 4.06 -4.71
N GLN A 270 12.82 2.86 -5.16
CA GLN A 270 11.44 2.39 -4.94
C GLN A 270 11.35 1.83 -3.52
N ARG A 271 10.71 2.56 -2.62
CA ARG A 271 10.70 2.26 -1.19
C ARG A 271 9.71 1.16 -0.85
N PRO A 272 10.12 0.06 -0.15
CA PRO A 272 9.18 -0.89 0.40
C PRO A 272 8.21 -0.20 1.37
N LEU A 273 6.91 -0.50 1.22
CA LEU A 273 5.82 0.00 2.05
C LEU A 273 5.04 -1.17 2.63
N TRP A 274 5.17 -1.39 3.94
CA TRP A 274 4.53 -2.50 4.62
C TRP A 274 3.05 -2.20 4.84
N ALA A 275 2.17 -2.94 4.18
CA ALA A 275 0.72 -2.77 4.21
C ALA A 275 0.02 -3.95 4.88
N GLY A 276 -1.25 -3.78 5.27
CA GLY A 276 -2.02 -4.83 5.93
C GLY A 276 -1.43 -5.25 7.28
N VAL A 277 -0.95 -4.28 8.06
CA VAL A 277 -0.28 -4.50 9.35
C VAL A 277 -1.24 -4.77 10.51
N VAL A 278 -2.54 -4.83 10.29
CA VAL A 278 -3.53 -5.28 11.29
C VAL A 278 -3.41 -6.78 11.48
N ALA A 279 -3.09 -7.24 12.68
CA ALA A 279 -3.01 -8.68 12.98
C ALA A 279 -4.38 -9.35 12.83
N ARG A 280 -4.48 -10.36 11.95
CA ARG A 280 -5.72 -11.11 11.71
C ARG A 280 -5.95 -12.24 12.69
N ASN A 281 -4.88 -12.75 13.29
CA ASN A 281 -4.92 -13.75 14.35
C ASN A 281 -4.90 -13.05 15.69
N SER A 282 -5.94 -13.21 16.50
CA SER A 282 -6.09 -12.57 17.82
C SER A 282 -5.03 -12.97 18.86
N ARG A 283 -4.20 -13.98 18.55
CA ARG A 283 -3.07 -14.38 19.38
C ARG A 283 -1.84 -13.50 19.19
N TYR A 284 -1.81 -12.68 18.14
CA TYR A 284 -0.73 -11.76 17.87
C TYR A 284 -1.06 -10.38 18.45
N GLY A 285 -0.04 -9.67 18.90
CA GLY A 285 -0.18 -8.29 19.33
C GLY A 285 -0.67 -7.40 18.17
N ASP A 286 -1.44 -6.40 18.48
CA ASP A 286 -2.04 -5.45 17.53
C ASP A 286 -1.00 -4.61 16.78
N VAL A 287 0.19 -4.40 17.36
CA VAL A 287 1.32 -3.68 16.76
C VAL A 287 2.45 -4.57 16.25
N LYS A 288 2.27 -5.91 16.26
CA LYS A 288 3.28 -6.91 15.89
C LYS A 288 4.04 -6.57 14.62
N TYR A 289 3.32 -6.23 13.53
CA TYR A 289 3.95 -5.99 12.23
C TYR A 289 4.65 -4.62 12.19
N MET A 290 4.12 -3.61 12.88
CA MET A 290 4.76 -2.30 12.94
C MET A 290 6.10 -2.37 13.68
N GLU A 291 6.18 -3.14 14.78
CA GLU A 291 7.43 -3.36 15.52
C GLU A 291 8.42 -4.21 14.73
N ALA A 292 7.96 -5.34 14.18
CA ALA A 292 8.83 -6.26 13.44
C ALA A 292 9.37 -5.68 12.12
N LEU A 293 8.74 -4.62 11.59
CA LEU A 293 9.06 -3.99 10.31
C LEU A 293 9.48 -2.51 10.48
N ALA A 294 9.90 -2.12 11.67
CA ALA A 294 10.51 -0.84 11.93
C ALA A 294 11.92 -0.75 11.31
N ILE A 295 12.01 -0.90 9.98
CA ILE A 295 13.24 -1.00 9.21
C ILE A 295 13.58 0.36 8.60
N PRO A 296 14.71 0.99 8.97
CA PRO A 296 15.11 2.28 8.41
C PRO A 296 15.17 2.27 6.88
N GLY A 297 14.66 3.34 6.27
CA GLY A 297 14.58 3.48 4.82
C GLY A 297 13.36 2.83 4.16
N THR A 298 12.45 2.21 4.96
CA THR A 298 11.17 1.69 4.49
C THR A 298 10.00 2.56 4.98
N ALA A 299 8.80 2.19 4.59
CA ALA A 299 7.57 2.84 5.07
C ALA A 299 6.57 1.80 5.58
N ILE A 300 5.66 2.23 6.43
CA ILE A 300 4.54 1.42 6.93
C ILE A 300 3.26 2.18 6.63
N THR A 301 2.24 1.51 6.10
CA THR A 301 0.90 2.09 6.04
C THR A 301 -0.04 1.34 6.98
N ALA A 302 -0.69 2.09 7.88
CA ALA A 302 -1.47 1.55 8.97
C ALA A 302 -2.80 2.30 9.15
N SER A 303 -3.87 1.57 9.39
CA SER A 303 -5.19 2.11 9.72
C SER A 303 -5.29 2.51 11.20
N ASP A 304 -6.47 2.99 11.65
CA ASP A 304 -6.70 3.51 13.00
C ASP A 304 -6.15 2.59 14.10
N ALA A 305 -6.53 1.33 14.10
CA ALA A 305 -6.23 0.44 15.23
C ALA A 305 -4.71 0.24 15.48
N PRO A 306 -3.88 -0.13 14.47
CA PRO A 306 -2.44 -0.22 14.70
C PRO A 306 -1.76 1.14 14.92
N VAL A 307 -2.26 2.24 14.35
CA VAL A 307 -1.76 3.59 14.62
C VAL A 307 -2.00 3.97 16.07
N ASP A 308 -3.22 3.77 16.57
CA ASP A 308 -3.57 4.06 17.97
C ASP A 308 -2.85 3.13 18.95
N GLY A 309 -2.77 1.83 18.64
CA GLY A 309 -2.02 0.86 19.43
C GLY A 309 -0.54 1.24 19.54
N PHE A 310 0.11 1.54 18.39
CA PHE A 310 1.53 1.91 18.39
C PHE A 310 1.79 3.24 19.12
N ARG A 311 0.89 4.22 18.97
CA ARG A 311 0.96 5.49 19.73
C ARG A 311 0.96 5.27 21.25
N ILE A 312 0.19 4.28 21.76
CA ILE A 312 -0.04 4.05 23.17
C ILE A 312 1.04 3.14 23.79
N HIS A 313 1.42 2.07 23.10
CA HIS A 313 2.29 1.02 23.67
C HIS A 313 3.30 0.43 22.67
N GLY A 314 3.37 0.93 21.44
CA GLY A 314 4.36 0.48 20.47
C GLY A 314 5.79 0.79 20.91
N ILE A 315 6.71 -0.11 20.59
CA ILE A 315 8.13 0.02 20.94
C ILE A 315 8.91 0.40 19.68
N PRO A 316 9.33 1.67 19.54
CA PRO A 316 10.04 2.17 18.38
C PRO A 316 11.52 1.79 18.44
N LEU A 317 11.82 0.54 18.14
CA LEU A 317 13.18 0.04 18.02
C LEU A 317 13.46 -0.37 16.58
N PRO A 318 14.66 -0.11 16.05
CA PRO A 318 15.01 -0.56 14.70
C PRO A 318 14.97 -2.08 14.63
N ALA A 319 14.22 -2.61 13.67
CA ALA A 319 14.17 -4.03 13.42
C ALA A 319 15.47 -4.48 12.72
N GLU A 320 16.00 -5.63 13.12
CA GLU A 320 17.23 -6.21 12.58
C GLU A 320 16.94 -7.55 11.91
N ASP A 321 17.67 -7.84 10.82
CA ASP A 321 17.63 -9.15 10.16
C ASP A 321 18.42 -10.17 11.01
N ASP A 322 17.70 -11.02 11.71
CA ASP A 322 18.28 -12.09 12.51
C ASP A 322 18.74 -13.33 11.70
N GLY A 323 18.62 -13.27 10.38
CA GLY A 323 18.95 -14.37 9.48
C GLY A 323 17.90 -15.49 9.45
N SER A 324 16.80 -15.36 10.18
CA SER A 324 15.80 -16.43 10.27
C SER A 324 14.89 -16.56 9.05
N ALA A 325 14.88 -15.60 8.15
CA ALA A 325 13.98 -15.58 7.00
C ALA A 325 14.13 -16.83 6.11
N ASP A 326 15.37 -17.20 5.76
CA ASP A 326 15.64 -18.39 4.95
C ASP A 326 15.20 -19.68 5.70
N VAL A 327 15.46 -19.74 7.01
CA VAL A 327 15.05 -20.89 7.84
C VAL A 327 13.52 -21.06 7.86
N VAL A 328 12.76 -19.96 7.92
CA VAL A 328 11.29 -20.00 7.87
C VAL A 328 10.80 -20.57 6.55
N PHE A 329 11.35 -20.07 5.41
CA PHE A 329 10.97 -20.54 4.09
C PHE A 329 11.40 -22.00 3.85
N ASP A 330 12.61 -22.40 4.25
CA ASP A 330 13.08 -23.78 4.16
C ASP A 330 12.25 -24.74 5.02
N THR A 331 11.83 -24.29 6.20
CA THR A 331 10.94 -25.08 7.07
C THR A 331 9.58 -25.27 6.40
N CYS A 332 8.98 -24.21 5.84
CA CYS A 332 7.74 -24.33 5.08
C CYS A 332 7.88 -25.31 3.92
N ARG A 333 8.97 -25.24 3.15
CA ARG A 333 9.26 -26.16 2.06
C ARG A 333 9.39 -27.61 2.54
N THR A 334 10.10 -27.84 3.64
CA THR A 334 10.26 -29.17 4.26
C THR A 334 8.92 -29.74 4.74
N LEU A 335 8.05 -28.86 5.24
CA LEU A 335 6.69 -29.20 5.63
C LEU A 335 5.75 -29.41 4.42
N GLY A 336 6.21 -29.19 3.18
CA GLY A 336 5.37 -29.27 1.98
C GLY A 336 4.32 -28.15 1.90
N ILE A 337 4.61 -26.98 2.50
CA ILE A 337 3.76 -25.79 2.41
C ILE A 337 4.34 -24.90 1.31
N ASP A 338 3.62 -24.80 0.21
CA ASP A 338 3.99 -23.95 -0.93
C ASP A 338 3.60 -22.49 -0.67
N VAL A 339 4.50 -21.77 -0.02
CA VAL A 339 4.27 -20.35 0.32
C VAL A 339 4.25 -19.48 -0.93
N ASP A 340 4.95 -19.84 -2.00
CA ASP A 340 4.94 -19.08 -3.25
C ASP A 340 3.57 -19.19 -3.94
N GLN A 341 2.98 -20.38 -3.98
CA GLN A 341 1.62 -20.55 -4.49
C GLN A 341 0.59 -19.80 -3.62
N ILE A 342 0.73 -19.85 -2.30
CA ILE A 342 -0.14 -19.10 -1.39
C ILE A 342 -0.02 -17.59 -1.65
N ALA A 343 1.18 -17.07 -1.94
CA ALA A 343 1.36 -15.67 -2.29
C ALA A 343 0.59 -15.29 -3.57
N LEU A 344 0.69 -16.10 -4.62
CA LEU A 344 -0.05 -15.89 -5.88
C LEU A 344 -1.57 -15.95 -5.67
N ASP A 345 -2.05 -16.93 -4.89
CA ASP A 345 -3.48 -17.05 -4.55
C ASP A 345 -3.98 -15.83 -3.78
N MET A 346 -3.12 -15.23 -2.94
CA MET A 346 -3.45 -14.01 -2.20
C MET A 346 -3.45 -12.77 -3.10
N GLU A 347 -2.53 -12.67 -4.06
CA GLU A 347 -2.53 -11.60 -5.06
C GLU A 347 -3.88 -11.55 -5.79
N GLU A 348 -4.31 -12.67 -6.35
CA GLU A 348 -5.59 -12.78 -7.05
C GLU A 348 -6.80 -12.52 -6.11
N SER A 349 -6.79 -13.11 -4.92
CA SER A 349 -7.86 -12.94 -3.93
C SER A 349 -8.05 -11.47 -3.52
N VAL A 350 -6.97 -10.70 -3.41
CA VAL A 350 -7.05 -9.27 -3.05
C VAL A 350 -7.58 -8.44 -4.21
N VAL A 351 -7.14 -8.72 -5.44
CA VAL A 351 -7.67 -8.06 -6.65
C VAL A 351 -9.18 -8.27 -6.74
N LEU A 352 -9.66 -9.51 -6.59
CA LEU A 352 -11.10 -9.82 -6.60
C LEU A 352 -11.86 -9.09 -5.47
N ALA A 353 -11.31 -9.06 -4.26
CA ALA A 353 -11.95 -8.34 -3.15
C ALA A 353 -12.01 -6.82 -3.38
N PHE A 354 -11.03 -6.25 -4.06
CA PHE A 354 -11.05 -4.84 -4.44
C PHE A 354 -12.07 -4.56 -5.56
N MET A 355 -12.18 -5.47 -6.54
CA MET A 355 -13.23 -5.38 -7.57
C MET A 355 -14.63 -5.41 -6.96
N ASP A 356 -14.87 -6.32 -6.02
CA ASP A 356 -16.17 -6.41 -5.32
C ASP A 356 -16.48 -5.13 -4.53
N ALA A 357 -15.51 -4.60 -3.80
CA ALA A 357 -15.67 -3.36 -3.04
C ALA A 357 -15.93 -2.15 -3.97
N PHE A 358 -15.22 -2.06 -5.09
CA PHE A 358 -15.45 -1.02 -6.08
C PHE A 358 -16.85 -1.10 -6.69
N ASN A 359 -17.32 -2.31 -7.03
CA ASN A 359 -18.67 -2.53 -7.54
C ASN A 359 -19.75 -2.17 -6.51
N GLN A 360 -19.51 -2.46 -5.22
CA GLN A 360 -20.40 -2.06 -4.12
C GLN A 360 -20.44 -0.53 -3.98
N LEU A 361 -19.30 0.14 -4.05
CA LEU A 361 -19.20 1.60 -4.04
C LEU A 361 -19.99 2.22 -5.21
N VAL A 362 -19.80 1.75 -6.43
CA VAL A 362 -20.54 2.21 -7.61
C VAL A 362 -22.05 2.02 -7.43
N THR A 363 -22.45 0.85 -6.92
CA THR A 363 -23.86 0.56 -6.63
C THR A 363 -24.42 1.49 -5.56
N GLY A 364 -23.65 1.77 -4.50
CA GLY A 364 -24.01 2.69 -3.42
C GLY A 364 -24.21 4.11 -3.94
N VAL A 365 -23.28 4.60 -4.75
CA VAL A 365 -23.35 5.92 -5.40
C VAL A 365 -24.57 6.01 -6.33
N ALA A 366 -24.83 4.99 -7.15
CA ALA A 366 -26.01 4.95 -8.01
C ALA A 366 -27.33 5.09 -7.21
N ARG A 367 -27.42 4.43 -6.05
CA ARG A 367 -28.61 4.54 -5.16
C ARG A 367 -28.74 5.95 -4.58
N LYS A 368 -27.66 6.55 -4.10
CA LYS A 368 -27.65 7.92 -3.56
C LYS A 368 -28.05 8.95 -4.62
N ALA A 369 -27.57 8.78 -5.85
CA ALA A 369 -27.90 9.65 -6.99
C ALA A 369 -29.41 9.67 -7.32
N VAL A 370 -30.11 8.53 -7.13
CA VAL A 370 -31.56 8.41 -7.41
C VAL A 370 -32.42 8.90 -6.24
N LEU A 371 -31.95 8.76 -5.00
CA LEU A 371 -32.71 9.07 -3.78
C LEU A 371 -32.81 10.57 -3.48
N THR A 372 -32.02 11.41 -4.14
CA THR A 372 -32.07 12.85 -3.92
C THR A 372 -33.20 13.45 -4.76
N PRO A 373 -34.30 13.98 -4.14
CA PRO A 373 -35.42 14.55 -4.87
C PRO A 373 -34.96 15.71 -5.74
N VAL A 374 -35.41 15.75 -6.98
CA VAL A 374 -35.36 16.97 -7.80
C VAL A 374 -36.24 17.99 -7.13
N GLU A 375 -35.69 18.91 -6.32
CA GLU A 375 -36.44 20.11 -5.96
C GLU A 375 -36.76 20.84 -7.25
N ALA A 376 -38.08 20.94 -7.50
CA ALA A 376 -38.66 21.54 -8.71
C ALA A 376 -38.58 23.08 -8.66
#